data_a328eabc57e7b4a8ad6263f8693e5677
#
_entry.id   a328eabc57e7b4a8ad6263f8693e5677
#
_cell.length_a   1.000
_cell.length_b   1.000
_cell.length_c   1.000
_cell.angle_alpha   90.00
_cell.angle_beta   90.00
_cell.angle_gamma   90.00
#
_symmetry.space_group_name_H-M   'P 1'
#
loop_
_entity.id
_entity.type
_entity.pdbx_description
1 polymer ?
#
loop_
_entity_poly.entity_id
_entity_poly.type
_entity_poly.pdbx_seq_one_letter_code
_entity_poly.pdbx_strand_id
1 'polypeptide(L)'
;MLPSSFLQILRFQTCRMSQFTFVPVSNPVRQEDILQLRNFIENNNEICVLTGAGVSTESGIPDYRSAGVGIYARSSRRPVLYKDFCSNEFIRRRYWARNYVGWPRFSTFQPNDTHKVLKNLEEIGKISCIVTQNVDNLHTKAGNRNVIELHGTAFRVMCLNCNHKMERSNFQNILKELNPLLNSHSEMIRPDGDVDLTQQETEEFNVPPCGNCGGVLKPDIVFFGDNVPRHVVENVKNIVEQSSSLLILGTSLSTFSGYRIVLQALNAKKPIILVNIGKTRADNDISIRIEGRCGYILPEACRFNNSIIKNKVYS
;
A
#
# COMPACT_ATOMS: atom_id res chain seq x y z
N MET A 1 -16.28 -43.27 -13.62
CA MET A 1 -16.03 -42.77 -12.24
C MET A 1 -14.62 -42.21 -12.21
N LEU A 2 -14.48 -40.91 -12.05
CA LEU A 2 -13.17 -40.27 -11.93
C LEU A 2 -12.64 -40.49 -10.50
N PRO A 3 -11.32 -40.71 -10.30
CA PRO A 3 -10.77 -41.01 -9.00
C PRO A 3 -10.95 -39.83 -8.03
N SER A 4 -11.23 -40.15 -6.74
CA SER A 4 -11.51 -39.20 -5.67
C SER A 4 -10.40 -38.14 -5.42
N SER A 5 -9.17 -38.42 -5.88
CA SER A 5 -8.03 -37.50 -5.84
C SER A 5 -8.17 -36.28 -6.77
N PHE A 6 -8.90 -36.40 -7.88
CA PHE A 6 -9.13 -35.29 -8.82
C PHE A 6 -10.13 -34.27 -8.27
N LEU A 7 -11.11 -34.72 -7.50
CA LEU A 7 -12.09 -33.84 -6.83
C LEU A 7 -11.48 -33.04 -5.66
N GLN A 8 -10.47 -33.58 -4.99
CA GLN A 8 -9.76 -32.86 -3.94
C GLN A 8 -8.87 -31.74 -4.52
N ILE A 9 -8.19 -31.97 -5.65
CA ILE A 9 -7.36 -30.94 -6.30
C ILE A 9 -8.24 -29.79 -6.82
N LEU A 10 -9.40 -30.08 -7.40
CA LEU A 10 -10.36 -29.07 -7.86
C LEU A 10 -10.97 -28.26 -6.69
N ARG A 11 -11.25 -28.90 -5.54
CA ARG A 11 -11.73 -28.19 -4.33
C ARG A 11 -10.67 -27.26 -3.73
N PHE A 12 -9.39 -27.64 -3.75
CA PHE A 12 -8.31 -26.77 -3.30
C PHE A 12 -8.08 -25.58 -4.23
N GLN A 13 -8.27 -25.72 -5.54
CA GLN A 13 -8.16 -24.59 -6.48
C GLN A 13 -9.33 -23.62 -6.39
N THR A 14 -10.57 -24.10 -6.21
CA THR A 14 -11.75 -23.22 -6.11
C THR A 14 -11.82 -22.45 -4.79
N CYS A 15 -11.32 -23.01 -3.67
CA CYS A 15 -11.28 -22.30 -2.38
C CYS A 15 -10.19 -21.19 -2.34
N ARG A 16 -9.10 -21.33 -3.10
CA ARG A 16 -8.08 -20.28 -3.22
C ARG A 16 -8.45 -19.13 -4.14
N MET A 17 -9.33 -19.32 -5.13
CA MET A 17 -9.73 -18.26 -6.06
C MET A 17 -10.53 -17.14 -5.40
N SER A 18 -11.25 -17.38 -4.31
CA SER A 18 -12.01 -16.34 -3.57
C SER A 18 -11.10 -15.40 -2.74
N GLN A 19 -9.86 -15.77 -2.45
CA GLN A 19 -8.93 -15.00 -1.63
C GLN A 19 -8.22 -13.87 -2.41
N PHE A 20 -8.20 -13.89 -3.74
CA PHE A 20 -7.43 -12.97 -4.57
C PHE A 20 -8.29 -12.15 -5.55
N THR A 21 -9.47 -11.73 -5.11
CA THR A 21 -10.44 -10.97 -5.93
C THR A 21 -9.85 -9.70 -6.57
N PHE A 22 -8.82 -9.11 -5.96
CA PHE A 22 -8.19 -7.87 -6.42
C PHE A 22 -6.79 -8.07 -7.03
N VAL A 23 -6.33 -9.31 -7.12
CA VAL A 23 -5.05 -9.62 -7.77
C VAL A 23 -5.28 -9.78 -9.27
N PRO A 24 -4.58 -9.02 -10.14
CA PRO A 24 -4.71 -9.20 -11.58
C PRO A 24 -4.17 -10.55 -12.02
N VAL A 25 -4.68 -11.03 -13.15
CA VAL A 25 -4.15 -12.24 -13.80
C VAL A 25 -2.71 -11.99 -14.25
N SER A 26 -1.83 -12.93 -13.98
CA SER A 26 -0.44 -12.91 -14.43
C SER A 26 -0.04 -14.26 -15.00
N ASN A 27 0.99 -14.26 -15.84
CA ASN A 27 1.61 -15.49 -16.29
C ASN A 27 2.21 -16.27 -15.11
N PRO A 28 2.38 -17.60 -15.24
CA PRO A 28 3.14 -18.38 -14.28
C PRO A 28 4.56 -17.82 -14.14
N VAL A 29 5.00 -17.69 -12.90
CA VAL A 29 6.35 -17.19 -12.59
C VAL A 29 7.38 -18.24 -13.00
N ARG A 30 8.42 -17.82 -13.71
CA ARG A 30 9.53 -18.70 -14.12
C ARG A 30 10.48 -18.90 -12.95
N GLN A 31 11.11 -20.08 -12.90
CA GLN A 31 12.12 -20.38 -11.88
C GLN A 31 13.31 -19.43 -11.97
N GLU A 32 13.67 -18.99 -13.17
CA GLU A 32 14.73 -18.01 -13.42
C GLU A 32 14.46 -16.67 -12.73
N ASP A 33 13.19 -16.20 -12.75
CA ASP A 33 12.78 -14.94 -12.11
C ASP A 33 12.92 -15.03 -10.58
N ILE A 34 12.58 -16.18 -10.01
CA ILE A 34 12.77 -16.45 -8.57
C ILE A 34 14.26 -16.42 -8.21
N LEU A 35 15.09 -17.10 -9.02
CA LEU A 35 16.54 -17.13 -8.82
C LEU A 35 17.17 -15.75 -8.98
N GLN A 36 16.69 -14.95 -9.93
CA GLN A 36 17.17 -13.59 -10.17
C GLN A 36 16.88 -12.67 -8.98
N LEU A 37 15.65 -12.70 -8.44
CA LEU A 37 15.29 -11.94 -7.23
C LEU A 37 16.10 -12.40 -6.02
N ARG A 38 16.30 -13.70 -5.89
CA ARG A 38 17.12 -14.31 -4.87
C ARG A 38 18.54 -13.77 -4.88
N ASN A 39 19.22 -13.92 -6.02
CA ASN A 39 20.60 -13.44 -6.19
C ASN A 39 20.71 -11.94 -5.90
N PHE A 40 19.67 -11.15 -6.28
CA PHE A 40 19.63 -9.74 -5.95
C PHE A 40 19.61 -9.50 -4.43
N ILE A 41 18.76 -10.22 -3.68
CA ILE A 41 18.65 -10.06 -2.23
C ILE A 41 19.90 -10.58 -1.51
N GLU A 42 20.49 -11.70 -1.97
CA GLU A 42 21.69 -12.27 -1.38
C GLU A 42 22.93 -11.38 -1.54
N ASN A 43 23.08 -10.79 -2.74
CA ASN A 43 24.26 -9.99 -3.08
C ASN A 43 24.17 -8.51 -2.64
N ASN A 44 23.04 -8.07 -2.10
CA ASN A 44 22.87 -6.71 -1.60
C ASN A 44 22.49 -6.72 -0.11
N ASN A 45 23.00 -5.75 0.62
CA ASN A 45 22.60 -5.42 1.99
C ASN A 45 22.09 -3.98 2.01
N GLU A 46 21.41 -3.56 3.08
CA GLU A 46 20.87 -2.20 3.20
C GLU A 46 20.00 -1.81 1.98
N ILE A 47 19.17 -2.74 1.52
CA ILE A 47 18.28 -2.55 0.39
C ILE A 47 17.19 -1.55 0.78
N CYS A 48 17.00 -0.48 -0.01
CA CYS A 48 15.79 0.34 0.05
C CYS A 48 14.66 -0.37 -0.70
N VAL A 49 13.50 -0.49 -0.08
CA VAL A 49 12.31 -1.10 -0.71
C VAL A 49 11.28 -0.03 -1.01
N LEU A 50 10.81 0.07 -2.26
CA LEU A 50 9.70 0.92 -2.66
C LEU A 50 8.46 0.08 -2.93
N THR A 51 7.37 0.30 -2.18
CA THR A 51 6.11 -0.44 -2.35
C THR A 51 4.97 0.45 -2.82
N GLY A 52 3.99 -0.14 -3.50
CA GLY A 52 2.74 0.51 -3.89
C GLY A 52 1.51 -0.37 -3.64
N ALA A 53 0.33 0.05 -4.10
CA ALA A 53 -0.95 -0.59 -3.78
C ALA A 53 -1.04 -2.06 -4.21
N GLY A 54 -0.25 -2.49 -5.20
CA GLY A 54 -0.20 -3.88 -5.65
C GLY A 54 0.28 -4.87 -4.58
N VAL A 55 1.09 -4.46 -3.59
CA VAL A 55 1.50 -5.36 -2.48
C VAL A 55 0.37 -5.62 -1.49
N SER A 56 -0.69 -4.80 -1.48
CA SER A 56 -1.82 -4.92 -0.56
C SER A 56 -3.03 -5.64 -1.17
N THR A 57 -2.98 -5.99 -2.47
CA THR A 57 -4.10 -6.67 -3.15
C THR A 57 -4.38 -8.05 -2.57
N GLU A 58 -3.34 -8.77 -2.16
CA GLU A 58 -3.45 -10.06 -1.47
C GLU A 58 -3.92 -9.95 -0.01
N SER A 59 -3.99 -8.73 0.54
CA SER A 59 -4.64 -8.43 1.83
C SER A 59 -6.13 -8.09 1.69
N GLY A 60 -6.66 -8.03 0.45
CA GLY A 60 -8.05 -7.69 0.17
C GLY A 60 -8.30 -6.19 -0.07
N ILE A 61 -7.25 -5.40 -0.26
CA ILE A 61 -7.34 -3.99 -0.64
C ILE A 61 -7.09 -3.88 -2.15
N PRO A 62 -8.03 -3.37 -2.96
CA PRO A 62 -7.80 -3.20 -4.39
C PRO A 62 -6.68 -2.19 -4.64
N ASP A 63 -6.01 -2.27 -5.79
CA ASP A 63 -5.17 -1.18 -6.27
C ASP A 63 -5.95 -0.22 -7.19
N TYR A 64 -5.27 0.81 -7.68
CA TYR A 64 -5.91 1.82 -8.54
C TYR A 64 -6.00 1.41 -10.02
N ARG A 65 -5.00 0.69 -10.56
CA ARG A 65 -4.74 0.66 -12.01
C ARG A 65 -4.64 -0.73 -12.63
N SER A 66 -4.65 -1.78 -11.85
CA SER A 66 -4.59 -3.14 -12.39
C SER A 66 -5.71 -3.42 -13.39
N ALA A 67 -5.37 -4.04 -14.51
CA ALA A 67 -6.33 -4.34 -15.57
C ALA A 67 -7.47 -5.21 -15.03
N GLY A 68 -8.71 -4.80 -15.28
CA GLY A 68 -9.94 -5.49 -14.91
C GLY A 68 -10.29 -5.46 -13.42
N VAL A 69 -9.34 -5.36 -12.49
CA VAL A 69 -9.59 -5.46 -11.04
C VAL A 69 -9.28 -4.17 -10.26
N GLY A 70 -8.47 -3.28 -10.80
CA GLY A 70 -8.16 -1.99 -10.19
C GLY A 70 -9.38 -1.06 -10.14
N ILE A 71 -9.37 -0.11 -9.21
CA ILE A 71 -10.50 0.80 -8.98
C ILE A 71 -10.87 1.60 -10.23
N TYR A 72 -9.90 2.03 -11.03
CA TYR A 72 -10.17 2.82 -12.24
C TYR A 72 -10.78 2.01 -13.39
N ALA A 73 -10.63 0.68 -13.36
CA ALA A 73 -11.32 -0.22 -14.29
C ALA A 73 -12.77 -0.52 -13.85
N ARG A 74 -13.06 -0.40 -12.55
CA ARG A 74 -14.33 -0.77 -11.93
C ARG A 74 -15.24 0.41 -11.61
N SER A 75 -14.71 1.63 -11.58
CA SER A 75 -15.45 2.85 -11.21
C SER A 75 -14.95 4.05 -12.02
N SER A 76 -15.89 4.85 -12.51
CA SER A 76 -15.58 6.14 -13.16
C SER A 76 -15.22 7.24 -12.16
N ARG A 77 -15.54 7.06 -10.89
CA ARG A 77 -15.24 8.04 -9.85
C ARG A 77 -13.74 8.14 -9.60
N ARG A 78 -13.24 9.37 -9.56
CA ARG A 78 -11.84 9.68 -9.27
C ARG A 78 -11.68 10.09 -7.80
N PRO A 79 -10.48 9.94 -7.23
CA PRO A 79 -10.17 10.43 -5.90
C PRO A 79 -10.41 11.93 -5.77
N VAL A 80 -10.70 12.39 -4.55
CA VAL A 80 -10.86 13.81 -4.25
C VAL A 80 -9.53 14.53 -4.42
N LEU A 81 -9.54 15.68 -5.09
CA LEU A 81 -8.37 16.52 -5.23
C LEU A 81 -8.15 17.37 -3.96
N TYR A 82 -6.89 17.64 -3.62
CA TYR A 82 -6.53 18.45 -2.46
C TYR A 82 -7.21 19.83 -2.48
N LYS A 83 -7.14 20.52 -3.63
CA LYS A 83 -7.76 21.84 -3.81
C LYS A 83 -9.26 21.80 -3.49
N ASP A 84 -9.98 20.80 -4.00
CA ASP A 84 -11.42 20.67 -3.82
C ASP A 84 -11.77 20.34 -2.37
N PHE A 85 -10.99 19.48 -1.72
CA PHE A 85 -11.14 19.19 -0.29
C PHE A 85 -10.96 20.43 0.57
N CYS A 86 -9.94 21.26 0.30
CA CYS A 86 -9.64 22.45 1.06
C CYS A 86 -10.68 23.55 0.87
N SER A 87 -11.17 23.76 -0.34
CA SER A 87 -12.04 24.89 -0.70
C SER A 87 -13.54 24.62 -0.56
N ASN A 88 -13.98 23.36 -0.56
CA ASN A 88 -15.40 23.01 -0.64
C ASN A 88 -15.85 22.13 0.52
N GLU A 89 -16.70 22.70 1.38
CA GLU A 89 -17.24 21.99 2.55
C GLU A 89 -18.09 20.77 2.18
N PHE A 90 -18.89 20.86 1.11
CA PHE A 90 -19.71 19.74 0.64
C PHE A 90 -18.83 18.55 0.21
N ILE A 91 -17.69 18.80 -0.48
CA ILE A 91 -16.73 17.76 -0.85
C ILE A 91 -16.08 17.15 0.40
N ARG A 92 -15.72 17.95 1.42
CA ARG A 92 -15.19 17.44 2.70
C ARG A 92 -16.19 16.55 3.41
N ARG A 93 -17.46 16.99 3.49
CA ARG A 93 -18.56 16.23 4.10
C ARG A 93 -18.72 14.87 3.44
N ARG A 94 -18.84 14.86 2.12
CA ARG A 94 -18.95 13.63 1.33
C ARG A 94 -17.72 12.72 1.50
N TYR A 95 -16.54 13.27 1.53
CA TYR A 95 -15.30 12.51 1.77
C TYR A 95 -15.35 11.83 3.14
N TRP A 96 -15.64 12.58 4.18
CA TRP A 96 -15.66 12.04 5.54
C TRP A 96 -16.80 11.05 5.78
N ALA A 97 -17.97 11.25 5.21
CA ALA A 97 -19.07 10.29 5.28
C ALA A 97 -18.67 8.92 4.72
N ARG A 98 -18.09 8.91 3.52
CA ARG A 98 -17.62 7.70 2.87
C ARG A 98 -16.46 7.04 3.62
N ASN A 99 -15.50 7.84 4.07
CA ASN A 99 -14.37 7.36 4.85
C ASN A 99 -14.82 6.83 6.23
N TYR A 100 -15.86 7.43 6.83
CA TYR A 100 -16.47 6.95 8.07
C TYR A 100 -17.06 5.54 7.91
N VAL A 101 -17.83 5.32 6.86
CA VAL A 101 -18.45 4.01 6.56
C VAL A 101 -17.41 2.96 6.17
N GLY A 102 -16.37 3.35 5.44
CA GLY A 102 -15.31 2.42 5.02
C GLY A 102 -14.32 2.05 6.11
N TRP A 103 -14.11 2.92 7.11
CA TRP A 103 -13.08 2.78 8.13
C TRP A 103 -13.15 1.48 8.94
N PRO A 104 -14.31 0.99 9.44
CA PRO A 104 -14.37 -0.24 10.23
C PRO A 104 -13.75 -1.42 9.49
N ARG A 105 -14.03 -1.57 8.19
CA ARG A 105 -13.45 -2.61 7.35
C ARG A 105 -11.99 -2.31 7.02
N PHE A 106 -11.67 -1.08 6.62
CA PHE A 106 -10.31 -0.70 6.23
C PHE A 106 -9.31 -0.90 7.37
N SER A 107 -9.69 -0.54 8.58
CA SER A 107 -8.84 -0.67 9.77
C SER A 107 -8.53 -2.12 10.16
N THR A 108 -9.33 -3.09 9.71
CA THR A 108 -9.15 -4.53 10.07
C THR A 108 -8.30 -5.33 9.09
N PHE A 109 -7.94 -4.78 7.92
CA PHE A 109 -7.08 -5.49 6.98
C PHE A 109 -5.76 -5.91 7.61
N GLN A 110 -5.31 -7.11 7.25
CA GLN A 110 -4.13 -7.75 7.82
C GLN A 110 -2.98 -7.83 6.80
N PRO A 111 -1.73 -7.77 7.27
CA PRO A 111 -0.57 -7.99 6.42
C PRO A 111 -0.59 -9.37 5.75
N ASN A 112 -0.22 -9.41 4.47
CA ASN A 112 -0.02 -10.65 3.72
C ASN A 112 1.46 -11.08 3.74
N ASP A 113 1.77 -12.14 3.00
CA ASP A 113 3.10 -12.76 3.01
C ASP A 113 4.19 -11.83 2.47
N THR A 114 3.89 -10.89 1.54
CA THR A 114 4.84 -9.85 1.13
C THR A 114 5.30 -9.02 2.33
N HIS A 115 4.36 -8.53 3.13
CA HIS A 115 4.66 -7.69 4.30
C HIS A 115 5.48 -8.46 5.36
N LYS A 116 5.12 -9.73 5.61
CA LYS A 116 5.81 -10.59 6.58
C LYS A 116 7.25 -10.90 6.16
N VAL A 117 7.46 -11.19 4.87
CA VAL A 117 8.81 -11.44 4.35
C VAL A 117 9.67 -10.19 4.41
N LEU A 118 9.13 -9.01 4.07
CA LEU A 118 9.84 -7.75 4.20
C LEU A 118 10.25 -7.46 5.65
N LYS A 119 9.37 -7.77 6.61
CA LYS A 119 9.68 -7.68 8.04
C LYS A 119 10.85 -8.60 8.42
N ASN A 120 10.84 -9.85 7.97
CA ASN A 120 11.93 -10.78 8.26
C ASN A 120 13.26 -10.34 7.62
N LEU A 121 13.23 -9.80 6.40
CA LEU A 121 14.41 -9.26 5.73
C LEU A 121 14.98 -8.02 6.44
N GLU A 122 14.12 -7.18 7.01
CA GLU A 122 14.52 -6.05 7.86
C GLU A 122 15.20 -6.53 9.14
N GLU A 123 14.63 -7.55 9.83
CA GLU A 123 15.21 -8.10 11.06
C GLU A 123 16.60 -8.70 10.90
N ILE A 124 16.87 -9.31 9.75
CA ILE A 124 18.20 -9.86 9.45
C ILE A 124 19.16 -8.85 8.82
N GLY A 125 18.75 -7.56 8.71
CA GLY A 125 19.60 -6.46 8.23
C GLY A 125 19.77 -6.42 6.70
N LYS A 126 18.94 -7.13 5.93
CA LYS A 126 18.95 -7.05 4.46
C LYS A 126 18.27 -5.80 3.93
N ILE A 127 17.24 -5.33 4.61
CA ILE A 127 16.50 -4.11 4.26
C ILE A 127 16.84 -3.02 5.27
N SER A 128 17.23 -1.85 4.76
CA SER A 128 17.49 -0.66 5.57
C SER A 128 16.22 0.15 5.85
N CYS A 129 15.35 0.27 4.84
CA CYS A 129 14.11 1.05 4.95
C CYS A 129 13.10 0.61 3.90
N ILE A 130 11.81 0.70 4.26
CA ILE A 130 10.69 0.56 3.34
C ILE A 130 10.08 1.94 3.09
N VAL A 131 10.08 2.40 1.84
CA VAL A 131 9.32 3.57 1.39
C VAL A 131 8.03 3.08 0.77
N THR A 132 6.90 3.33 1.41
CA THR A 132 5.60 2.91 0.90
C THR A 132 4.78 4.06 0.37
N GLN A 133 4.13 3.86 -0.78
CA GLN A 133 3.13 4.78 -1.33
C GLN A 133 1.74 4.53 -0.71
N ASN A 134 1.58 3.44 0.03
CA ASN A 134 0.32 3.04 0.63
C ASN A 134 0.04 3.80 1.93
N VAL A 135 -1.25 3.95 2.23
CA VAL A 135 -1.75 4.62 3.43
C VAL A 135 -2.45 3.65 4.40
N ASP A 136 -2.30 2.34 4.15
CA ASP A 136 -3.03 1.25 4.80
C ASP A 136 -2.39 0.73 6.10
N ASN A 137 -1.20 1.23 6.45
CA ASN A 137 -0.44 0.85 7.65
C ASN A 137 -0.04 -0.65 7.73
N LEU A 138 -0.09 -1.41 6.61
CA LEU A 138 0.13 -2.86 6.66
C LEU A 138 1.60 -3.22 6.95
N HIS A 139 2.57 -2.42 6.52
CA HIS A 139 3.98 -2.65 6.87
C HIS A 139 4.21 -2.53 8.40
N THR A 140 3.68 -1.49 9.01
CA THR A 140 3.76 -1.30 10.49
C THR A 140 3.02 -2.41 11.23
N LYS A 141 1.83 -2.80 10.77
CA LYS A 141 1.08 -3.95 11.32
C LYS A 141 1.83 -5.28 11.19
N ALA A 142 2.66 -5.44 10.16
CA ALA A 142 3.51 -6.63 10.01
C ALA A 142 4.70 -6.64 10.97
N GLY A 143 5.00 -5.50 11.61
CA GLY A 143 6.11 -5.33 12.54
C GLY A 143 7.35 -4.70 11.93
N ASN A 144 7.29 -4.16 10.70
CA ASN A 144 8.36 -3.34 10.15
C ASN A 144 8.54 -2.06 10.97
N ARG A 145 9.78 -1.65 11.23
CA ARG A 145 10.15 -0.51 12.07
C ARG A 145 10.62 0.70 11.27
N ASN A 146 11.37 0.46 10.21
CA ASN A 146 11.93 1.49 9.35
C ASN A 146 11.03 1.70 8.11
N VAL A 147 9.86 2.33 8.31
CA VAL A 147 8.87 2.58 7.28
C VAL A 147 8.69 4.08 7.07
N ILE A 148 8.84 4.55 5.83
CA ILE A 148 8.48 5.91 5.42
C ILE A 148 7.20 5.87 4.62
N GLU A 149 6.13 6.45 5.16
CA GLU A 149 4.83 6.59 4.50
C GLU A 149 4.89 7.80 3.54
N LEU A 150 5.32 7.57 2.29
CA LEU A 150 5.53 8.61 1.27
C LEU A 150 4.30 9.49 1.06
N HIS A 151 3.13 8.89 1.12
CA HIS A 151 1.85 9.59 0.94
C HIS A 151 1.09 9.75 2.26
N GLY A 152 1.77 9.64 3.40
CA GLY A 152 1.15 9.70 4.72
C GLY A 152 0.38 8.44 5.11
N THR A 153 -0.54 8.57 6.06
CA THR A 153 -1.30 7.44 6.62
C THR A 153 -2.78 7.77 6.80
N ALA A 154 -3.67 6.81 6.47
CA ALA A 154 -5.09 6.92 6.76
C ALA A 154 -5.42 6.73 8.26
N PHE A 155 -4.45 6.28 9.05
CA PHE A 155 -4.61 5.99 10.48
C PHE A 155 -4.45 7.22 11.38
N ARG A 156 -4.20 8.38 10.81
CA ARG A 156 -4.07 9.66 11.53
C ARG A 156 -4.86 10.76 10.85
N VAL A 157 -5.38 11.68 11.64
CA VAL A 157 -6.08 12.90 11.21
C VAL A 157 -5.25 14.11 11.63
N MET A 158 -5.15 15.11 10.76
CA MET A 158 -4.43 16.34 11.02
C MET A 158 -5.32 17.55 10.79
N CYS A 159 -5.03 18.63 11.48
CA CYS A 159 -5.62 19.95 11.21
C CYS A 159 -4.83 20.67 10.14
N LEU A 160 -5.51 21.31 9.18
CA LEU A 160 -4.87 22.12 8.14
C LEU A 160 -4.39 23.50 8.64
N ASN A 161 -4.89 23.96 9.81
CA ASN A 161 -4.65 25.29 10.33
C ASN A 161 -3.68 25.32 11.52
N CYS A 162 -3.50 24.20 12.21
CA CYS A 162 -2.58 24.09 13.34
C CYS A 162 -1.92 22.70 13.34
N ASN A 163 -0.96 22.50 14.25
CA ASN A 163 -0.20 21.24 14.32
C ASN A 163 -0.95 20.09 15.04
N HIS A 164 -2.25 20.25 15.32
CA HIS A 164 -3.04 19.21 15.99
C HIS A 164 -3.15 17.97 15.11
N LYS A 165 -2.82 16.83 15.71
CA LYS A 165 -2.99 15.49 15.12
C LYS A 165 -3.68 14.59 16.12
N MET A 166 -4.47 13.64 15.62
CA MET A 166 -5.13 12.61 16.42
C MET A 166 -5.17 11.28 15.68
N GLU A 167 -5.29 10.20 16.42
CA GLU A 167 -5.52 8.88 15.86
C GLU A 167 -6.86 8.83 15.11
N ARG A 168 -6.89 8.14 13.97
CA ARG A 168 -8.10 8.01 13.16
C ARG A 168 -9.22 7.28 13.93
N SER A 169 -8.88 6.34 14.82
CA SER A 169 -9.83 5.64 15.69
C SER A 169 -10.57 6.60 16.63
N ASN A 170 -9.85 7.55 17.23
CA ASN A 170 -10.47 8.56 18.10
C ASN A 170 -11.42 9.47 17.29
N PHE A 171 -10.98 9.88 16.10
CA PHE A 171 -11.84 10.66 15.22
C PHE A 171 -13.07 9.87 14.73
N GLN A 172 -12.94 8.54 14.54
CA GLN A 172 -14.08 7.69 14.20
C GLN A 172 -15.15 7.71 15.29
N ASN A 173 -14.75 7.69 16.56
CA ASN A 173 -15.69 7.77 17.68
C ASN A 173 -16.42 9.12 17.71
N ILE A 174 -15.70 10.22 17.50
CA ILE A 174 -16.31 11.56 17.41
C ILE A 174 -17.32 11.63 16.24
N LEU A 175 -16.95 11.10 15.08
CA LEU A 175 -17.86 11.05 13.93
C LEU A 175 -19.10 10.21 14.21
N LYS A 176 -18.95 9.09 14.93
CA LYS A 176 -20.06 8.20 15.32
C LYS A 176 -21.06 8.92 16.25
N GLU A 177 -20.56 9.66 17.23
CA GLU A 177 -21.39 10.44 18.15
C GLU A 177 -22.17 11.54 17.43
N LEU A 178 -21.55 12.19 16.44
CA LEU A 178 -22.17 13.26 15.65
C LEU A 178 -23.15 12.76 14.58
N ASN A 179 -23.07 11.48 14.20
CA ASN A 179 -23.86 10.89 13.11
C ASN A 179 -24.49 9.54 13.53
N PRO A 180 -25.29 9.50 14.61
CA PRO A 180 -25.80 8.25 15.18
C PRO A 180 -26.77 7.50 14.25
N LEU A 181 -27.38 8.20 13.31
CA LEU A 181 -28.39 7.64 12.38
C LEU A 181 -27.76 7.06 11.09
N LEU A 182 -26.49 7.35 10.80
CA LEU A 182 -25.84 6.81 9.60
C LEU A 182 -25.42 5.35 9.83
N ASN A 183 -26.26 4.44 9.32
CA ASN A 183 -26.01 3.00 9.35
C ASN A 183 -25.92 2.47 7.90
N SER A 184 -24.91 2.91 7.17
CA SER A 184 -24.68 2.51 5.78
C SER A 184 -23.58 1.47 5.69
N HIS A 185 -23.68 0.61 4.68
CA HIS A 185 -22.71 -0.42 4.36
C HIS A 185 -22.32 -0.35 2.88
N SER A 186 -21.07 -0.60 2.57
CA SER A 186 -20.58 -0.67 1.19
C SER A 186 -19.67 -1.87 0.99
N GLU A 187 -19.91 -2.65 -0.06
CA GLU A 187 -19.10 -3.80 -0.40
C GLU A 187 -17.78 -3.39 -1.06
N MET A 188 -17.79 -2.28 -1.82
CA MET A 188 -16.59 -1.78 -2.49
C MET A 188 -15.81 -0.86 -1.56
N ILE A 189 -14.54 -1.15 -1.39
CA ILE A 189 -13.58 -0.31 -0.66
C ILE A 189 -12.46 0.11 -1.59
N ARG A 190 -11.91 1.31 -1.39
CA ARG A 190 -10.80 1.90 -2.14
C ARG A 190 -9.48 1.77 -1.37
N PRO A 191 -8.33 1.94 -2.04
CA PRO A 191 -7.01 1.82 -1.40
C PRO A 191 -6.75 2.79 -0.23
N ASP A 192 -7.53 3.84 -0.12
CA ASP A 192 -7.48 4.86 0.94
C ASP A 192 -8.65 4.74 1.96
N GLY A 193 -9.39 3.63 1.92
CA GLY A 193 -10.53 3.37 2.81
C GLY A 193 -11.82 4.06 2.40
N ASP A 194 -11.86 4.78 1.27
CA ASP A 194 -13.07 5.41 0.74
C ASP A 194 -14.03 4.35 0.18
N VAL A 195 -15.34 4.60 0.25
CA VAL A 195 -16.40 3.73 -0.25
C VAL A 195 -17.39 4.51 -1.12
N ASP A 196 -18.32 3.82 -1.78
CA ASP A 196 -19.40 4.48 -2.51
C ASP A 196 -20.64 4.61 -1.62
N LEU A 197 -21.17 5.83 -1.52
CA LEU A 197 -22.43 6.19 -0.87
C LEU A 197 -23.27 7.03 -1.81
N THR A 198 -24.57 7.00 -1.61
CA THR A 198 -25.52 7.88 -2.31
C THR A 198 -25.33 9.33 -1.88
N GLN A 199 -25.89 10.26 -2.65
CA GLN A 199 -25.87 11.67 -2.30
C GLN A 199 -26.63 11.92 -0.99
N GLN A 200 -27.80 11.32 -0.82
CA GLN A 200 -28.64 11.45 0.38
C GLN A 200 -27.89 11.02 1.65
N GLU A 201 -27.17 9.91 1.62
CA GLU A 201 -26.38 9.42 2.79
C GLU A 201 -25.24 10.35 3.20
N THR A 202 -24.83 11.25 2.31
CA THR A 202 -23.70 12.17 2.57
C THR A 202 -24.16 13.60 2.89
N GLU A 203 -25.39 13.99 2.57
CA GLU A 203 -25.88 15.38 2.72
C GLU A 203 -26.03 15.80 4.19
N GLU A 204 -26.47 14.90 5.05
CA GLU A 204 -26.71 15.17 6.48
C GLU A 204 -25.51 14.83 7.38
N PHE A 205 -24.40 14.39 6.80
CA PHE A 205 -23.24 13.99 7.57
C PHE A 205 -22.52 15.17 8.22
N ASN A 206 -22.32 15.11 9.53
CA ASN A 206 -21.68 16.15 10.31
C ASN A 206 -20.18 15.87 10.48
N VAL A 207 -19.35 16.86 10.17
CA VAL A 207 -17.89 16.81 10.35
C VAL A 207 -17.49 17.90 11.34
N PRO A 208 -16.86 17.55 12.48
CA PRO A 208 -16.47 18.55 13.46
C PRO A 208 -15.26 19.34 12.97
N PRO A 209 -15.16 20.62 13.37
CA PRO A 209 -13.92 21.37 13.21
C PRO A 209 -12.85 20.87 14.19
N CYS A 210 -11.63 21.33 14.02
CA CYS A 210 -10.53 21.07 14.95
C CYS A 210 -10.84 21.62 16.35
N GLY A 211 -10.78 20.78 17.36
CA GLY A 211 -11.03 21.18 18.75
C GLY A 211 -10.06 22.22 19.31
N ASN A 212 -8.88 22.37 18.70
CA ASN A 212 -7.88 23.33 19.17
C ASN A 212 -8.03 24.73 18.54
N CYS A 213 -8.45 24.80 17.25
CA CYS A 213 -8.41 26.09 16.54
C CYS A 213 -9.62 26.31 15.61
N GLY A 214 -10.61 25.42 15.59
CA GLY A 214 -11.75 25.51 14.69
C GLY A 214 -11.44 25.21 13.21
N GLY A 215 -10.19 24.87 12.87
CA GLY A 215 -9.74 24.64 11.50
C GLY A 215 -10.22 23.32 10.89
N VAL A 216 -9.95 23.13 9.61
CA VAL A 216 -10.37 21.95 8.83
C VAL A 216 -9.54 20.73 9.22
N LEU A 217 -10.22 19.61 9.50
CA LEU A 217 -9.61 18.31 9.74
C LEU A 217 -9.54 17.50 8.43
N LYS A 218 -8.35 16.93 8.16
CA LYS A 218 -8.04 16.11 6.98
C LYS A 218 -7.34 14.82 7.45
N PRO A 219 -7.55 13.65 6.78
CA PRO A 219 -6.65 12.52 7.04
C PRO A 219 -5.21 12.92 6.71
N ASP A 220 -4.24 12.42 7.45
CA ASP A 220 -2.82 12.75 7.27
C ASP A 220 -2.25 11.98 6.05
N ILE A 221 -2.91 12.14 4.90
CA ILE A 221 -2.50 11.59 3.60
C ILE A 221 -2.24 12.70 2.59
N VAL A 222 -1.39 12.43 1.62
CA VAL A 222 -1.16 13.29 0.45
C VAL A 222 -2.27 13.01 -0.56
N PHE A 223 -3.18 13.95 -0.75
CA PHE A 223 -4.24 13.85 -1.75
C PHE A 223 -3.70 14.02 -3.18
N PHE A 224 -4.48 13.62 -4.17
CA PHE A 224 -4.15 13.92 -5.56
C PHE A 224 -4.13 15.45 -5.78
N GLY A 225 -3.07 15.93 -6.44
CA GLY A 225 -2.82 17.37 -6.60
C GLY A 225 -2.18 18.06 -5.39
N ASP A 226 -1.88 17.31 -4.33
CA ASP A 226 -1.10 17.78 -3.20
C ASP A 226 0.39 17.42 -3.36
N ASN A 227 1.24 18.04 -2.57
CA ASN A 227 2.67 17.76 -2.54
C ASN A 227 3.05 16.88 -1.35
N VAL A 228 3.96 15.95 -1.58
CA VAL A 228 4.63 15.24 -0.49
C VAL A 228 5.39 16.26 0.36
N PRO A 229 5.25 16.25 1.70
CA PRO A 229 5.95 17.18 2.56
C PRO A 229 7.46 17.17 2.32
N ARG A 230 8.09 18.35 2.32
CA ARG A 230 9.51 18.52 1.96
C ARG A 230 10.43 17.64 2.82
N HIS A 231 10.19 17.58 4.13
CA HIS A 231 10.98 16.74 5.04
C HIS A 231 10.90 15.24 4.71
N VAL A 232 9.74 14.74 4.23
CA VAL A 232 9.59 13.35 3.78
C VAL A 232 10.42 13.13 2.51
N VAL A 233 10.36 14.08 1.56
CA VAL A 233 11.14 14.03 0.32
C VAL A 233 12.64 13.98 0.61
N GLU A 234 13.12 14.84 1.50
CA GLU A 234 14.54 14.91 1.90
C GLU A 234 14.97 13.63 2.62
N ASN A 235 14.12 13.11 3.52
CA ASN A 235 14.40 11.83 4.20
C ASN A 235 14.50 10.66 3.22
N VAL A 236 13.56 10.52 2.30
CA VAL A 236 13.58 9.48 1.25
C VAL A 236 14.85 9.62 0.40
N LYS A 237 15.21 10.86 0.03
CA LYS A 237 16.45 11.12 -0.72
C LYS A 237 17.67 10.58 0.00
N ASN A 238 17.82 10.89 1.28
CA ASN A 238 18.95 10.43 2.09
C ASN A 238 18.99 8.89 2.21
N ILE A 239 17.83 8.26 2.43
CA ILE A 239 17.73 6.79 2.50
C ILE A 239 18.15 6.14 1.18
N VAL A 240 17.68 6.65 0.03
CA VAL A 240 18.08 6.11 -1.27
C VAL A 240 19.56 6.33 -1.51
N GLU A 241 20.15 7.44 -1.12
CA GLU A 241 21.58 7.70 -1.24
C GLU A 241 22.43 6.74 -0.39
N GLN A 242 21.99 6.41 0.82
CA GLN A 242 22.69 5.51 1.74
C GLN A 242 22.50 4.04 1.40
N SER A 243 21.39 3.64 0.79
CA SER A 243 21.09 2.25 0.45
C SER A 243 22.06 1.70 -0.61
N SER A 244 22.28 0.38 -0.62
CA SER A 244 23.11 -0.27 -1.65
C SER A 244 22.37 -0.46 -2.97
N SER A 245 21.05 -0.65 -2.92
CA SER A 245 20.22 -1.01 -4.07
C SER A 245 18.76 -0.66 -3.82
N LEU A 246 17.91 -0.75 -4.86
CA LEU A 246 16.48 -0.47 -4.80
C LEU A 246 15.66 -1.69 -5.26
N LEU A 247 14.82 -2.21 -4.36
CA LEU A 247 13.81 -3.24 -4.66
C LEU A 247 12.44 -2.59 -4.79
N ILE A 248 11.78 -2.75 -5.93
CA ILE A 248 10.47 -2.15 -6.22
C ILE A 248 9.42 -3.24 -6.29
N LEU A 249 8.33 -3.09 -5.51
CA LEU A 249 7.30 -4.11 -5.37
C LEU A 249 5.89 -3.52 -5.58
N GLY A 250 5.11 -4.13 -6.47
CA GLY A 250 3.67 -3.91 -6.62
C GLY A 250 3.27 -2.45 -6.86
N THR A 251 3.94 -1.75 -7.77
CA THR A 251 3.63 -0.37 -8.13
C THR A 251 3.76 -0.11 -9.61
N SER A 252 2.78 0.59 -10.19
CA SER A 252 2.83 1.08 -11.57
C SER A 252 3.77 2.29 -11.75
N LEU A 253 4.28 2.89 -10.67
CA LEU A 253 5.09 4.12 -10.66
C LEU A 253 4.44 5.31 -11.39
N SER A 254 3.11 5.31 -11.53
CA SER A 254 2.38 6.36 -12.25
C SER A 254 2.44 7.72 -11.56
N THR A 255 2.59 7.75 -10.22
CA THR A 255 2.80 9.00 -9.48
C THR A 255 4.24 9.45 -9.62
N PHE A 256 4.45 10.75 -9.84
CA PHE A 256 5.82 11.29 -9.95
C PHE A 256 6.59 11.15 -8.63
N SER A 257 5.90 11.25 -7.50
CA SER A 257 6.49 11.06 -6.17
C SER A 257 7.16 9.70 -5.97
N GLY A 258 6.57 8.62 -6.50
CA GLY A 258 7.19 7.28 -6.52
C GLY A 258 8.27 7.16 -7.61
N TYR A 259 7.99 7.62 -8.83
CA TYR A 259 8.90 7.48 -9.95
C TYR A 259 10.22 8.23 -9.75
N ARG A 260 10.22 9.41 -9.13
CA ARG A 260 11.48 10.16 -8.85
C ARG A 260 12.45 9.41 -7.95
N ILE A 261 11.97 8.46 -7.11
CA ILE A 261 12.83 7.59 -6.29
C ILE A 261 13.63 6.67 -7.20
N VAL A 262 13.00 6.14 -8.23
CA VAL A 262 13.66 5.32 -9.27
C VAL A 262 14.71 6.15 -10.02
N LEU A 263 14.34 7.37 -10.45
CA LEU A 263 15.29 8.27 -11.14
C LEU A 263 16.51 8.59 -10.27
N GLN A 264 16.31 8.78 -8.97
CA GLN A 264 17.41 9.02 -8.03
C GLN A 264 18.34 7.81 -7.93
N ALA A 265 17.80 6.59 -7.79
CA ALA A 265 18.59 5.37 -7.74
C ALA A 265 19.36 5.12 -9.06
N LEU A 266 18.72 5.40 -10.22
CA LEU A 266 19.37 5.32 -11.54
C LEU A 266 20.52 6.32 -11.67
N ASN A 267 20.31 7.58 -11.28
CA ASN A 267 21.36 8.61 -11.28
C ASN A 267 22.55 8.22 -10.38
N ALA A 268 22.27 7.56 -9.26
CA ALA A 268 23.29 7.02 -8.36
C ALA A 268 23.88 5.66 -8.83
N LYS A 269 23.50 5.17 -10.01
CA LYS A 269 23.94 3.89 -10.61
C LYS A 269 23.74 2.70 -9.68
N LYS A 270 22.70 2.71 -8.88
CA LYS A 270 22.39 1.59 -7.97
C LYS A 270 21.73 0.43 -8.72
N PRO A 271 22.01 -0.81 -8.31
CA PRO A 271 21.23 -1.96 -8.79
C PRO A 271 19.75 -1.79 -8.46
N ILE A 272 18.87 -2.03 -9.45
CA ILE A 272 17.42 -1.91 -9.30
C ILE A 272 16.77 -3.18 -9.81
N ILE A 273 15.83 -3.73 -9.04
CA ILE A 273 14.96 -4.82 -9.46
C ILE A 273 13.50 -4.44 -9.20
N LEU A 274 12.62 -4.77 -10.14
CA LEU A 274 11.20 -4.49 -10.08
C LEU A 274 10.39 -5.77 -10.18
N VAL A 275 9.48 -5.98 -9.22
CA VAL A 275 8.48 -7.06 -9.23
C VAL A 275 7.09 -6.43 -9.29
N ASN A 276 6.37 -6.64 -10.38
CA ASN A 276 5.03 -6.08 -10.58
C ASN A 276 4.22 -6.90 -11.58
N ILE A 277 2.90 -6.89 -11.49
CA ILE A 277 2.02 -7.38 -12.54
C ILE A 277 1.59 -6.19 -13.40
N GLY A 278 1.77 -6.31 -14.72
CA GLY A 278 1.43 -5.26 -15.68
C GLY A 278 2.50 -4.17 -15.82
N LYS A 279 2.22 -3.19 -16.70
CA LYS A 279 3.17 -2.14 -17.10
C LYS A 279 3.43 -1.13 -15.99
N THR A 280 4.66 -0.61 -15.96
CA THR A 280 5.06 0.48 -15.07
C THR A 280 5.65 1.64 -15.88
N ARG A 281 5.72 2.81 -15.24
CA ARG A 281 6.36 3.98 -15.85
C ARG A 281 7.87 3.80 -16.08
N ALA A 282 8.50 2.90 -15.34
CA ALA A 282 9.95 2.68 -15.37
C ALA A 282 10.36 1.45 -16.22
N ASP A 283 9.48 0.87 -17.01
CA ASP A 283 9.76 -0.36 -17.77
C ASP A 283 10.96 -0.23 -18.72
N ASN A 284 11.20 0.97 -19.27
CA ASN A 284 12.34 1.24 -20.15
C ASN A 284 13.62 1.63 -19.39
N ASP A 285 13.52 1.92 -18.10
CA ASP A 285 14.64 2.43 -17.29
C ASP A 285 15.29 1.32 -16.45
N ILE A 286 14.57 0.21 -16.22
CA ILE A 286 14.98 -0.87 -15.32
C ILE A 286 15.22 -2.15 -16.12
N SER A 287 16.45 -2.67 -16.06
CA SER A 287 16.86 -3.87 -16.80
C SER A 287 16.32 -5.18 -16.22
N ILE A 288 16.11 -5.25 -14.89
CA ILE A 288 15.62 -6.45 -14.21
C ILE A 288 14.17 -6.22 -13.79
N ARG A 289 13.26 -6.79 -14.57
CA ARG A 289 11.83 -6.73 -14.31
C ARG A 289 11.24 -8.13 -14.26
N ILE A 290 10.55 -8.43 -13.17
CA ILE A 290 9.88 -9.72 -12.93
C ILE A 290 8.38 -9.49 -12.90
N GLU A 291 7.64 -10.24 -13.73
CA GLU A 291 6.19 -10.20 -13.74
C GLU A 291 5.61 -11.30 -12.85
N GLY A 292 4.90 -10.90 -11.78
CA GLY A 292 4.25 -11.86 -10.90
C GLY A 292 3.77 -11.26 -9.59
N ARG A 293 3.03 -12.07 -8.83
CA ARG A 293 2.51 -11.70 -7.52
C ARG A 293 3.64 -11.58 -6.50
N CYS A 294 3.70 -10.43 -5.83
CA CYS A 294 4.71 -10.18 -4.79
C CYS A 294 4.64 -11.20 -3.64
N GLY A 295 3.42 -11.58 -3.20
CA GLY A 295 3.21 -12.54 -2.13
C GLY A 295 3.46 -14.00 -2.52
N TYR A 296 3.80 -14.27 -3.78
CA TYR A 296 4.31 -15.57 -4.23
C TYR A 296 5.82 -15.51 -4.47
N ILE A 297 6.26 -14.58 -5.30
CA ILE A 297 7.66 -14.48 -5.74
C ILE A 297 8.62 -14.19 -4.58
N LEU A 298 8.28 -13.23 -3.73
CA LEU A 298 9.18 -12.81 -2.65
C LEU A 298 9.38 -13.91 -1.61
N PRO A 299 8.34 -14.61 -1.10
CA PRO A 299 8.52 -15.78 -0.26
C PRO A 299 9.36 -16.89 -0.92
N GLU A 300 9.10 -17.21 -2.20
CA GLU A 300 9.85 -18.24 -2.92
C GLU A 300 11.33 -17.87 -3.09
N ALA A 301 11.62 -16.60 -3.39
CA ALA A 301 12.99 -16.10 -3.46
C ALA A 301 13.68 -16.14 -2.09
N CYS A 302 12.95 -15.96 -0.99
CA CYS A 302 13.48 -15.91 0.36
C CYS A 302 13.41 -17.25 1.12
N ARG A 303 12.89 -18.32 0.53
CA ARG A 303 12.85 -19.67 1.14
C ARG A 303 14.23 -20.30 1.36
N PHE A 304 15.28 -19.49 1.38
CA PHE A 304 16.63 -19.95 1.63
C PHE A 304 16.98 -19.98 3.09
N ASN A 305 17.61 -21.06 3.37
CA ASN A 305 18.50 -21.24 4.49
C ASN A 305 17.90 -21.02 5.88
N ASN A 306 17.09 -21.97 6.29
CA ASN A 306 17.17 -22.42 7.69
C ASN A 306 18.63 -22.65 8.17
N SER A 307 19.62 -22.68 7.28
CA SER A 307 21.06 -22.78 7.58
C SER A 307 21.70 -21.43 7.95
N ILE A 308 21.31 -20.31 7.31
CA ILE A 308 21.90 -18.97 7.64
C ILE A 308 21.29 -18.39 8.93
N ILE A 309 19.99 -18.63 9.15
CA ILE A 309 19.31 -18.16 10.39
C ILE A 309 19.85 -18.92 11.61
N LYS A 310 20.14 -20.21 11.51
CA LYS A 310 20.71 -21.00 12.61
C LYS A 310 22.12 -20.56 13.02
N ASN A 311 22.92 -20.04 12.10
CA ASN A 311 24.32 -19.64 12.43
C ASN A 311 24.44 -18.26 13.09
N LYS A 312 23.41 -17.39 13.05
CA LYS A 312 23.44 -16.08 13.74
C LYS A 312 22.77 -16.07 15.13
N VAL A 313 22.06 -17.13 15.51
CA VAL A 313 21.45 -17.24 16.83
C VAL A 313 22.41 -17.90 17.84
N TYR A 314 23.52 -18.49 17.38
CA TYR A 314 24.52 -19.19 18.22
C TYR A 314 25.95 -18.61 18.10
N SER A 315 26.12 -17.37 17.59
CA SER A 315 27.38 -16.64 17.64
C SER A 315 27.33 -15.41 18.54
#